data_40703b5a40a2bb06cb1bcdcd046c23b9
#
_entry.id   40703b5a40a2bb06cb1bcdcd046c23b9
#
_cell.length_a   1.000
_cell.length_b   1.000
_cell.length_c   1.000
_cell.angle_alpha   90.00
_cell.angle_beta   90.00
_cell.angle_gamma   90.00
#
_symmetry.space_group_name_H-M   'P 1'
#
loop_
_entity.id
_entity.type
_entity.pdbx_description
1 polymer ?
#
loop_
_entity_poly.entity_id
_entity_poly.type
_entity_poly.pdbx_seq_one_letter_code
_entity_poly.pdbx_strand_id
1 'polypeptide(L)'
;MKDTEHIDLLLKQALFSNIGPSNELNQKIINKVNNHTLKVTYKKRLAFTFIVAVIFLIMTATAFAVWRLLTPEEVAEHFDDVPLAIAFEGEDAIKINKSVSSGGYHFTLLGIVSGEGLNGIKSSVHDIYPDRTYAVISIEKEDGSMIPGFGDKDSESKFFISPLIKGQKPWLVNIASMNGGYRECVIDGVMYRLIECDGIEMFADRGLYLCINSGTFYDIDAFIYDERSGEITPNPDYKGINIIFDLPLDINKADHKKADEYLKELLEPEDDTAGVDHEEPIIDIEKEFENGAVIPESIKEVTFDEKGMAYYEYGGSKVGLSIEHFFKEGETGVWKNTAVFGSDEERILVQIMKDENGVITGRAIKLK
;
A
#
# COMPACT_ATOMS: atom_id res chain seq x y z
N MET A 1 8.12 44.33 56.04
CA MET A 1 9.00 45.15 55.22
C MET A 1 10.40 45.46 55.84
N LYS A 2 10.65 45.18 57.13
CA LYS A 2 11.99 45.42 57.74
C LYS A 2 12.95 44.25 57.64
N ASP A 3 12.48 43.02 57.40
CA ASP A 3 13.37 41.85 57.37
C ASP A 3 14.08 41.62 56.01
N THR A 4 13.50 42.13 54.94
CA THR A 4 14.07 41.98 53.59
C THR A 4 15.29 42.92 53.38
N GLU A 5 15.29 44.12 53.95
CA GLU A 5 16.41 45.07 53.86
C GLU A 5 17.63 44.59 54.63
N HIS A 6 17.41 43.88 55.78
CA HIS A 6 18.49 43.34 56.55
C HIS A 6 19.17 42.15 55.90
N ILE A 7 18.43 41.32 55.17
CA ILE A 7 18.96 40.20 54.40
C ILE A 7 19.75 40.71 53.17
N ASP A 8 19.28 41.76 52.51
CA ASP A 8 20.00 42.39 51.39
C ASP A 8 21.32 43.04 51.85
N LEU A 9 21.35 43.59 53.05
CA LEU A 9 22.59 44.17 53.63
C LEU A 9 23.61 43.10 53.98
N LEU A 10 23.19 41.97 54.55
CA LEU A 10 24.02 40.81 54.86
C LEU A 10 24.54 40.11 53.59
N LEU A 11 23.68 40.01 52.54
CA LEU A 11 24.10 39.48 51.26
C LEU A 11 25.12 40.40 50.56
N LYS A 12 24.95 41.71 50.60
CA LYS A 12 25.95 42.66 50.10
C LYS A 12 27.25 42.57 50.85
N GLN A 13 27.25 42.44 52.19
CA GLN A 13 28.46 42.28 52.99
C GLN A 13 29.17 40.94 52.71
N ALA A 14 28.43 39.86 52.46
CA ALA A 14 28.97 38.57 52.11
C ALA A 14 29.61 38.53 50.67
N LEU A 15 28.98 39.29 49.75
CA LEU A 15 29.45 39.38 48.36
C LEU A 15 30.62 40.39 48.13
N PHE A 16 30.76 41.40 49.01
CA PHE A 16 31.87 42.35 49.00
C PHE A 16 32.98 41.97 49.96
N SER A 17 33.40 40.74 49.97
CA SER A 17 34.67 40.35 50.62
C SER A 17 35.84 40.88 49.80
N ASN A 18 36.47 41.90 50.28
CA ASN A 18 37.71 42.50 49.71
C ASN A 18 38.96 41.56 49.85
N ILE A 19 38.74 40.29 50.10
CA ILE A 19 39.78 39.29 50.17
C ILE A 19 39.90 38.69 48.79
N GLY A 20 40.74 39.29 47.97
CA GLY A 20 41.17 38.64 46.73
C GLY A 20 41.80 37.28 47.03
N PRO A 21 41.66 36.32 46.08
CA PRO A 21 42.23 34.99 46.27
C PRO A 21 43.72 35.11 46.59
N SER A 22 44.19 34.38 47.60
CA SER A 22 45.62 34.43 48.01
C SER A 22 46.49 34.06 46.81
N ASN A 23 47.69 34.66 46.74
CA ASN A 23 48.68 34.33 45.71
C ASN A 23 48.94 32.82 45.59
N GLU A 24 48.85 32.12 46.74
CA GLU A 24 49.00 30.66 46.80
C GLU A 24 47.83 29.91 46.12
N LEU A 25 46.58 30.41 46.23
CA LEU A 25 45.43 29.86 45.56
C LEU A 25 45.46 30.13 44.03
N ASN A 26 45.88 31.35 43.64
CA ASN A 26 46.12 31.69 42.25
C ASN A 26 47.23 30.83 41.62
N GLN A 27 48.35 30.62 42.31
CA GLN A 27 49.38 29.72 41.83
C GLN A 27 48.90 28.25 41.72
N LYS A 28 48.11 27.77 42.70
CA LYS A 28 47.54 26.42 42.62
C LYS A 28 46.57 26.28 41.44
N ILE A 29 45.75 27.30 41.12
CA ILE A 29 44.87 27.31 39.99
C ILE A 29 45.66 27.33 38.68
N ILE A 30 46.64 28.22 38.57
CA ILE A 30 47.53 28.34 37.39
C ILE A 30 48.30 27.04 37.15
N ASN A 31 48.85 26.44 38.19
CA ASN A 31 49.54 25.16 38.08
C ASN A 31 48.61 23.99 37.74
N LYS A 32 47.35 24.03 38.19
CA LYS A 32 46.35 23.02 37.84
C LYS A 32 45.86 23.18 36.39
N VAL A 33 45.73 24.41 35.89
CA VAL A 33 45.40 24.71 34.48
C VAL A 33 46.58 24.35 33.57
N ASN A 34 47.81 24.69 33.93
CA ASN A 34 49.02 24.35 33.16
C ASN A 34 49.37 22.85 33.18
N ASN A 35 49.03 22.13 34.27
CA ASN A 35 49.20 20.67 34.35
C ASN A 35 48.05 19.90 33.69
N HIS A 36 46.94 20.57 33.39
CA HIS A 36 45.91 20.08 32.44
C HIS A 36 46.31 20.43 30.99
N THR A 37 47.53 20.32 30.58
CA THR A 37 47.83 20.04 29.18
C THR A 37 47.09 18.78 28.84
N LEU A 38 46.05 18.98 28.06
CA LEU A 38 45.24 17.93 27.45
C LEU A 38 46.19 16.90 26.83
N LYS A 39 46.51 15.83 27.58
CA LYS A 39 46.89 14.57 26.95
C LYS A 39 45.64 14.07 26.25
N VAL A 40 45.24 14.74 25.17
CA VAL A 40 44.31 14.24 24.20
C VAL A 40 45.01 13.04 23.57
N THR A 41 44.82 11.89 24.20
CA THR A 41 45.37 10.64 23.69
C THR A 41 44.88 10.49 22.27
N TYR A 42 45.82 10.46 21.31
CA TYR A 42 45.56 10.24 19.86
C TYR A 42 44.59 9.09 19.59
N LYS A 43 44.52 8.11 20.49
CA LYS A 43 43.57 7.00 20.48
C LYS A 43 42.08 7.44 20.56
N LYS A 44 41.75 8.51 21.32
CA LYS A 44 40.34 8.99 21.40
C LYS A 44 39.90 9.77 20.14
N ARG A 45 40.82 10.48 19.50
CA ARG A 45 40.54 11.18 18.23
C ARG A 45 40.37 10.17 17.10
N LEU A 46 41.21 9.13 17.03
CA LEU A 46 41.06 8.04 16.05
C LEU A 46 39.73 7.28 16.23
N ALA A 47 39.32 6.98 17.48
CA ALA A 47 38.05 6.32 17.75
C ALA A 47 36.85 7.19 17.34
N PHE A 48 36.89 8.50 17.63
CA PHE A 48 35.83 9.43 17.22
C PHE A 48 35.74 9.57 15.68
N THR A 49 36.89 9.70 15.01
CA THR A 49 36.94 9.75 13.53
C THR A 49 36.44 8.45 12.91
N PHE A 50 36.75 7.30 13.55
CA PHE A 50 36.23 6.01 13.08
C PHE A 50 34.73 5.89 13.27
N ILE A 51 34.15 6.33 14.38
CA ILE A 51 32.70 6.35 14.63
C ILE A 51 32.01 7.26 13.62
N VAL A 52 32.53 8.47 13.36
CA VAL A 52 31.98 9.38 12.35
C VAL A 52 32.06 8.76 10.96
N ALA A 53 33.17 8.10 10.60
CA ALA A 53 33.30 7.41 9.33
C ALA A 53 32.29 6.24 9.18
N VAL A 54 32.07 5.47 10.25
CA VAL A 54 31.07 4.39 10.26
C VAL A 54 29.66 4.94 10.13
N ILE A 55 29.32 6.04 10.82
CA ILE A 55 28.03 6.71 10.67
C ILE A 55 27.84 7.22 9.23
N PHE A 56 28.87 7.84 8.64
CA PHE A 56 28.85 8.27 7.24
C PHE A 56 28.67 7.07 6.27
N LEU A 57 29.33 5.95 6.55
CA LEU A 57 29.21 4.73 5.76
C LEU A 57 27.79 4.13 5.85
N ILE A 58 27.18 4.14 7.03
CA ILE A 58 25.80 3.70 7.24
C ILE A 58 24.82 4.65 6.51
N MET A 59 25.02 5.97 6.64
CA MET A 59 24.18 6.96 5.92
C MET A 59 24.33 6.87 4.41
N THR A 60 25.53 6.58 3.90
CA THR A 60 25.73 6.39 2.45
C THR A 60 25.14 5.05 1.97
N ALA A 61 25.20 3.99 2.77
CA ALA A 61 24.60 2.70 2.44
C ALA A 61 23.06 2.81 2.35
N THR A 62 22.44 3.53 3.28
CA THR A 62 20.98 3.79 3.23
C THR A 62 20.60 4.69 2.04
N ALA A 63 21.43 5.68 1.69
CA ALA A 63 21.22 6.50 0.50
C ALA A 63 21.37 5.67 -0.80
N PHE A 64 22.31 4.72 -0.86
CA PHE A 64 22.47 3.82 -2.01
C PHE A 64 21.29 2.85 -2.17
N ALA A 65 20.65 2.40 -1.08
CA ALA A 65 19.46 1.54 -1.16
C ALA A 65 18.28 2.29 -1.78
N VAL A 66 18.07 3.57 -1.42
CA VAL A 66 17.02 4.42 -2.02
C VAL A 66 17.29 4.70 -3.52
N TRP A 67 18.56 4.74 -3.95
CA TRP A 67 18.92 4.94 -5.37
C TRP A 67 18.74 3.68 -6.25
N ARG A 68 18.43 2.56 -5.66
CA ARG A 68 18.21 1.29 -6.38
C ARG A 68 16.75 1.01 -6.71
N LEU A 69 15.81 1.75 -6.11
CA LEU A 69 14.41 1.58 -6.46
C LEU A 69 14.14 2.11 -7.88
N LEU A 70 13.36 1.35 -8.64
CA LEU A 70 12.84 1.81 -9.92
C LEU A 70 11.89 2.98 -9.67
N THR A 71 11.88 3.91 -10.60
CA THR A 71 10.92 4.99 -10.64
C THR A 71 9.56 4.50 -11.14
N PRO A 72 8.45 5.22 -10.94
CA PRO A 72 7.14 4.82 -11.46
C PRO A 72 7.13 4.60 -12.97
N GLU A 73 7.82 5.46 -13.72
CA GLU A 73 7.98 5.35 -15.16
C GLU A 73 8.71 4.06 -15.57
N GLU A 74 9.83 3.72 -14.90
CA GLU A 74 10.58 2.49 -15.15
C GLU A 74 9.75 1.23 -14.84
N VAL A 75 8.90 1.29 -13.80
CA VAL A 75 7.97 0.19 -13.46
C VAL A 75 6.92 0.04 -14.55
N ALA A 76 6.35 1.13 -15.06
CA ALA A 76 5.39 1.09 -16.16
C ALA A 76 6.03 0.54 -17.44
N GLU A 77 7.26 0.95 -17.77
CA GLU A 77 8.02 0.40 -18.89
C GLU A 77 8.27 -1.11 -18.77
N HIS A 78 8.55 -1.59 -17.54
CA HIS A 78 8.72 -3.02 -17.28
C HIS A 78 7.46 -3.85 -17.59
N PHE A 79 6.29 -3.23 -17.50
CA PHE A 79 5.01 -3.84 -17.89
C PHE A 79 4.66 -3.61 -19.38
N ASP A 80 5.61 -3.13 -20.19
CA ASP A 80 5.40 -2.74 -21.58
C ASP A 80 4.35 -1.64 -21.79
N ASP A 81 4.09 -0.85 -20.73
CA ASP A 81 3.09 0.22 -20.71
C ASP A 81 3.73 1.59 -20.95
N VAL A 82 4.26 1.76 -22.17
CA VAL A 82 4.95 3.00 -22.58
C VAL A 82 4.09 4.25 -22.39
N PRO A 83 2.79 4.25 -22.71
CA PRO A 83 1.95 5.41 -22.47
C PRO A 83 1.85 5.79 -21.01
N LEU A 84 1.73 4.82 -20.11
CA LEU A 84 1.70 5.07 -18.67
C LEU A 84 3.07 5.55 -18.14
N ALA A 85 4.17 5.04 -18.69
CA ALA A 85 5.51 5.56 -18.38
C ALA A 85 5.62 7.05 -18.74
N ILE A 86 5.14 7.46 -19.92
CA ILE A 86 5.07 8.87 -20.34
C ILE A 86 4.20 9.69 -19.38
N ALA A 87 3.07 9.14 -18.91
CA ALA A 87 2.21 9.81 -17.95
C ALA A 87 2.91 10.07 -16.62
N PHE A 88 3.70 9.10 -16.12
CA PHE A 88 4.50 9.28 -14.90
C PHE A 88 5.68 10.24 -15.07
N GLU A 89 6.15 10.51 -16.28
CA GLU A 89 7.12 11.58 -16.56
C GLU A 89 6.49 12.96 -16.67
N GLY A 90 5.16 13.03 -16.88
CA GLY A 90 4.39 14.25 -17.07
C GLY A 90 4.37 15.17 -15.86
N GLU A 91 4.01 16.44 -16.08
CA GLU A 91 3.93 17.48 -15.03
C GLU A 91 2.82 17.19 -14.00
N ASP A 92 1.78 16.44 -14.39
CA ASP A 92 0.66 16.06 -13.52
C ASP A 92 0.95 14.83 -12.65
N ALA A 93 2.05 14.13 -12.90
CA ALA A 93 2.47 13.03 -12.05
C ALA A 93 3.04 13.53 -10.72
N ILE A 94 2.56 12.97 -9.63
CA ILE A 94 3.00 13.32 -8.28
C ILE A 94 4.04 12.30 -7.83
N LYS A 95 5.30 12.73 -7.73
CA LYS A 95 6.39 11.93 -7.16
C LYS A 95 6.34 12.05 -5.64
N ILE A 96 6.13 10.93 -4.93
CA ILE A 96 5.87 10.92 -3.49
C ILE A 96 7.10 10.43 -2.71
N ASN A 97 7.64 9.28 -3.03
CA ASN A 97 8.81 8.66 -2.39
C ASN A 97 8.70 8.60 -0.85
N LYS A 98 7.52 8.30 -0.33
CA LYS A 98 7.26 8.17 1.11
C LYS A 98 7.33 6.72 1.51
N SER A 99 8.13 6.42 2.55
CA SER A 99 8.38 5.06 3.00
C SER A 99 7.87 4.83 4.42
N VAL A 100 7.36 3.64 4.68
CA VAL A 100 6.94 3.16 6.00
C VAL A 100 7.37 1.71 6.15
N SER A 101 7.89 1.34 7.33
CA SER A 101 8.21 -0.04 7.68
C SER A 101 7.13 -0.66 8.57
N SER A 102 6.72 -1.88 8.25
CA SER A 102 5.79 -2.65 9.07
C SER A 102 5.91 -4.14 8.77
N GLY A 103 5.82 -4.98 9.81
CA GLY A 103 5.75 -6.43 9.66
C GLY A 103 6.97 -7.07 8.99
N GLY A 104 8.15 -6.46 9.11
CA GLY A 104 9.39 -6.93 8.47
C GLY A 104 9.53 -6.55 7.00
N TYR A 105 8.68 -5.62 6.52
CA TYR A 105 8.73 -5.08 5.17
C TYR A 105 8.87 -3.56 5.18
N HIS A 106 9.50 -3.06 4.15
CA HIS A 106 9.63 -1.64 3.83
C HIS A 106 8.77 -1.34 2.61
N PHE A 107 7.78 -0.48 2.77
CA PHE A 107 6.85 -0.07 1.72
C PHE A 107 7.17 1.35 1.32
N THR A 108 7.35 1.60 0.02
CA THR A 108 7.57 2.95 -0.50
C THR A 108 6.53 3.29 -1.56
N LEU A 109 5.67 4.26 -1.28
CA LEU A 109 4.80 4.85 -2.29
C LEU A 109 5.66 5.76 -3.17
N LEU A 110 5.93 5.33 -4.40
CA LEU A 110 6.83 6.00 -5.32
C LEU A 110 6.17 7.20 -6.02
N GLY A 111 4.96 7.01 -6.51
CA GLY A 111 4.24 8.07 -7.20
C GLY A 111 2.82 7.67 -7.58
N ILE A 112 2.07 8.69 -8.05
CA ILE A 112 0.68 8.57 -8.49
C ILE A 112 0.46 9.47 -9.70
N VAL A 113 -0.39 9.03 -10.62
CA VAL A 113 -0.91 9.85 -11.72
C VAL A 113 -2.40 9.60 -11.88
N SER A 114 -3.18 10.67 -12.10
CA SER A 114 -4.64 10.61 -12.18
C SER A 114 -5.19 11.73 -13.05
N GLY A 115 -6.41 11.55 -13.55
CA GLY A 115 -7.19 12.58 -14.22
C GLY A 115 -6.52 13.15 -15.48
N GLU A 116 -6.31 14.46 -15.48
CA GLU A 116 -5.80 15.17 -16.65
C GLU A 116 -4.39 14.73 -17.07
N GLY A 117 -3.57 14.22 -16.14
CA GLY A 117 -2.25 13.70 -16.44
C GLY A 117 -2.26 12.51 -17.42
N LEU A 118 -3.40 11.91 -17.63
CA LEU A 118 -3.60 10.82 -18.57
C LEU A 118 -4.17 11.28 -19.93
N ASN A 119 -4.58 12.53 -20.03
CA ASN A 119 -5.18 13.08 -21.25
C ASN A 119 -4.13 13.24 -22.38
N GLY A 120 -4.55 12.93 -23.59
CA GLY A 120 -3.74 13.10 -24.80
C GLY A 120 -2.71 12.02 -25.05
N ILE A 121 -2.56 11.06 -24.16
CA ILE A 121 -1.69 9.91 -24.33
C ILE A 121 -2.43 8.88 -25.18
N LYS A 122 -1.91 8.61 -26.39
CA LYS A 122 -2.48 7.61 -27.30
C LYS A 122 -1.59 6.37 -27.29
N SER A 123 -2.16 5.25 -26.89
CA SER A 123 -1.53 3.94 -27.03
C SER A 123 -2.10 3.18 -28.22
N SER A 124 -1.26 2.37 -28.86
CA SER A 124 -1.71 1.39 -29.84
C SER A 124 -1.94 -0.01 -29.24
N VAL A 125 -1.62 -0.19 -27.96
CA VAL A 125 -1.59 -1.51 -27.30
C VAL A 125 -2.47 -1.56 -26.06
N HIS A 126 -2.56 -0.48 -25.28
CA HIS A 126 -3.43 -0.38 -24.10
C HIS A 126 -4.05 1.01 -24.05
N ASP A 127 -5.35 1.08 -23.85
CA ASP A 127 -6.03 2.35 -23.66
C ASP A 127 -5.79 2.84 -22.22
N ILE A 128 -5.19 4.02 -22.11
CA ILE A 128 -5.14 4.75 -20.84
C ILE A 128 -6.37 5.63 -20.78
N TYR A 129 -7.16 5.44 -19.73
CA TYR A 129 -8.40 6.18 -19.54
C TYR A 129 -8.19 7.37 -18.62
N PRO A 130 -8.62 8.58 -19.01
CA PRO A 130 -8.45 9.79 -18.18
C PRO A 130 -9.29 9.78 -16.89
N ASP A 131 -10.20 8.84 -16.76
CA ASP A 131 -11.03 8.61 -15.58
C ASP A 131 -10.45 7.55 -14.61
N ARG A 132 -9.18 7.17 -14.82
CA ARG A 132 -8.47 6.22 -13.96
C ARG A 132 -7.41 6.90 -13.10
N THR A 133 -6.98 6.22 -12.07
CA THR A 133 -5.83 6.56 -11.22
C THR A 133 -4.85 5.41 -11.21
N TYR A 134 -3.55 5.73 -11.34
CA TYR A 134 -2.46 4.77 -11.27
C TYR A 134 -1.48 5.17 -10.18
N ALA A 135 -1.04 4.20 -9.38
CA ALA A 135 -0.03 4.41 -8.34
C ALA A 135 0.99 3.28 -8.34
N VAL A 136 2.24 3.61 -7.99
CA VAL A 136 3.32 2.62 -7.91
C VAL A 136 3.85 2.55 -6.49
N ILE A 137 3.94 1.31 -5.97
CA ILE A 137 4.55 0.98 -4.68
C ILE A 137 5.68 -0.02 -4.89
N SER A 138 6.81 0.21 -4.19
CA SER A 138 7.82 -0.81 -3.97
C SER A 138 7.68 -1.44 -2.59
N ILE A 139 8.00 -2.72 -2.50
CA ILE A 139 7.96 -3.52 -1.28
C ILE A 139 9.29 -4.27 -1.18
N GLU A 140 9.99 -4.09 -0.07
CA GLU A 140 11.27 -4.74 0.23
C GLU A 140 11.19 -5.41 1.59
N LYS A 141 11.99 -6.45 1.83
CA LYS A 141 12.15 -6.99 3.18
C LYS A 141 13.14 -6.13 3.97
N GLU A 142 12.81 -5.83 5.22
CA GLU A 142 13.67 -5.01 6.11
C GLU A 142 15.04 -5.64 6.38
N ASP A 143 15.13 -6.97 6.35
CA ASP A 143 16.39 -7.69 6.55
C ASP A 143 17.28 -7.72 5.29
N GLY A 144 16.82 -7.13 4.19
CA GLY A 144 17.52 -7.07 2.92
C GLY A 144 17.50 -8.39 2.14
N SER A 145 16.78 -9.40 2.60
CA SER A 145 16.58 -10.64 1.84
C SER A 145 15.65 -10.38 0.64
N MET A 146 15.87 -11.10 -0.45
CA MET A 146 15.07 -10.95 -1.65
C MET A 146 13.63 -11.43 -1.45
N ILE A 147 12.67 -10.72 -2.02
CA ILE A 147 11.30 -11.23 -2.18
C ILE A 147 11.36 -12.27 -3.32
N PRO A 148 10.81 -13.48 -3.12
CA PRO A 148 10.77 -14.49 -4.16
C PRO A 148 9.96 -14.03 -5.38
N GLY A 149 10.41 -14.43 -6.57
CA GLY A 149 9.69 -14.16 -7.82
C GLY A 149 8.39 -14.96 -7.92
N PHE A 150 7.57 -14.59 -8.89
CA PHE A 150 6.33 -15.31 -9.20
C PHE A 150 6.63 -16.79 -9.53
N GLY A 151 5.89 -17.69 -8.87
CA GLY A 151 6.03 -19.13 -9.08
C GLY A 151 7.04 -19.84 -8.18
N ASP A 152 7.79 -19.10 -7.37
CA ASP A 152 8.62 -19.67 -6.31
C ASP A 152 7.75 -20.17 -5.15
N LYS A 153 8.14 -21.30 -4.54
CA LYS A 153 7.33 -21.97 -3.49
C LYS A 153 7.06 -21.11 -2.25
N ASP A 154 7.78 -20.02 -2.08
CA ASP A 154 7.71 -19.11 -0.93
C ASP A 154 7.13 -17.72 -1.29
N SER A 155 6.43 -17.58 -2.43
CA SER A 155 5.84 -16.29 -2.88
C SER A 155 4.55 -15.93 -2.13
N GLU A 156 4.53 -16.03 -0.79
CA GLU A 156 3.30 -15.85 0.02
C GLU A 156 3.07 -14.43 0.54
N SER A 157 3.78 -13.42 0.05
CA SER A 157 3.56 -12.04 0.51
C SER A 157 2.29 -11.47 -0.09
N LYS A 158 1.16 -11.71 0.58
CA LYS A 158 -0.14 -11.20 0.17
C LYS A 158 -0.41 -9.87 0.87
N PHE A 159 -0.50 -8.81 0.09
CA PHE A 159 -0.83 -7.47 0.57
C PHE A 159 -2.06 -6.98 -0.18
N PHE A 160 -3.08 -6.57 0.54
CA PHE A 160 -4.15 -5.75 -0.01
C PHE A 160 -3.70 -4.30 -0.02
N ILE A 161 -3.80 -3.64 -1.17
CA ILE A 161 -3.43 -2.23 -1.33
C ILE A 161 -4.59 -1.53 -2.02
N SER A 162 -5.06 -0.44 -1.43
CA SER A 162 -6.25 0.25 -1.91
C SER A 162 -6.23 1.73 -1.62
N PRO A 163 -6.68 2.58 -2.54
CA PRO A 163 -7.12 3.91 -2.17
C PRO A 163 -8.32 3.83 -1.23
N LEU A 164 -8.39 4.76 -0.28
CA LEU A 164 -9.52 4.95 0.61
C LEU A 164 -9.90 6.43 0.62
N ILE A 165 -11.20 6.71 0.73
CA ILE A 165 -11.74 8.06 0.74
C ILE A 165 -12.23 8.37 2.14
N LYS A 166 -11.72 9.44 2.76
CA LYS A 166 -12.19 9.92 4.05
C LYS A 166 -13.70 10.17 4.01
N GLY A 167 -14.41 9.71 5.03
CA GLY A 167 -15.86 9.79 5.09
C GLY A 167 -16.60 8.65 4.40
N GLN A 168 -15.89 7.76 3.70
CA GLN A 168 -16.47 6.56 3.12
C GLN A 168 -16.07 5.33 3.94
N LYS A 169 -16.99 4.36 4.05
CA LYS A 169 -16.72 3.09 4.75
C LYS A 169 -15.75 2.24 3.95
N PRO A 170 -14.54 1.93 4.46
CA PRO A 170 -13.49 1.26 3.68
C PRO A 170 -13.89 -0.12 3.15
N TRP A 171 -14.77 -0.83 3.84
CA TRP A 171 -15.26 -2.14 3.40
C TRP A 171 -16.31 -2.08 2.27
N LEU A 172 -16.85 -0.88 1.98
CA LEU A 172 -17.77 -0.64 0.86
C LEU A 172 -17.07 0.06 -0.30
N VAL A 173 -16.16 1.02 0.00
CA VAL A 173 -15.47 1.83 -1.00
C VAL A 173 -13.98 1.56 -0.90
N ASN A 174 -13.48 0.74 -1.78
CA ASN A 174 -12.08 0.35 -1.89
C ASN A 174 -11.76 -0.10 -3.33
N ILE A 175 -10.53 -0.50 -3.58
CA ILE A 175 -10.06 -0.85 -4.92
C ILE A 175 -10.96 -1.87 -5.66
N ALA A 176 -11.54 -2.81 -4.93
CA ALA A 176 -12.39 -3.85 -5.54
C ALA A 176 -13.72 -3.27 -6.05
N SER A 177 -14.37 -2.39 -5.26
CA SER A 177 -15.59 -1.70 -5.69
C SER A 177 -15.32 -0.59 -6.71
N MET A 178 -14.09 -0.04 -6.73
CA MET A 178 -13.65 1.02 -7.63
C MET A 178 -13.07 0.46 -8.95
N ASN A 179 -13.54 -0.67 -9.42
CA ASN A 179 -13.10 -1.34 -10.66
C ASN A 179 -11.59 -1.47 -10.77
N GLY A 180 -10.91 -1.68 -9.64
CA GLY A 180 -9.46 -1.62 -9.57
C GLY A 180 -8.79 -2.97 -9.44
N GLY A 181 -7.49 -2.94 -9.64
CA GLY A 181 -6.61 -4.09 -9.53
C GLY A 181 -5.15 -3.68 -9.48
N TYR A 182 -4.26 -4.63 -9.66
CA TYR A 182 -2.84 -4.35 -9.73
C TYR A 182 -2.11 -5.33 -10.63
N ARG A 183 -1.01 -4.85 -11.21
CA ARG A 183 0.04 -5.67 -11.83
C ARG A 183 1.24 -5.67 -10.89
N GLU A 184 1.92 -6.80 -10.76
CA GLU A 184 3.12 -6.87 -9.92
C GLU A 184 4.26 -7.58 -10.62
N CYS A 185 5.49 -7.19 -10.29
CA CYS A 185 6.72 -7.84 -10.70
C CYS A 185 7.73 -7.81 -9.56
N VAL A 186 8.71 -8.71 -9.61
CA VAL A 186 9.86 -8.71 -8.69
C VAL A 186 11.12 -8.51 -9.51
N ILE A 187 11.85 -7.44 -9.21
CA ILE A 187 13.09 -7.06 -9.89
C ILE A 187 14.17 -6.88 -8.82
N ASP A 188 15.26 -7.57 -8.95
CA ASP A 188 16.39 -7.56 -8.01
C ASP A 188 15.97 -7.83 -6.54
N GLY A 189 14.92 -8.62 -6.34
CA GLY A 189 14.38 -8.97 -5.01
C GLY A 189 13.46 -7.92 -4.39
N VAL A 190 13.14 -6.87 -5.12
CA VAL A 190 12.11 -5.86 -4.77
C VAL A 190 10.83 -6.15 -5.52
N MET A 191 9.71 -6.22 -4.82
CA MET A 191 8.39 -6.31 -5.46
C MET A 191 7.88 -4.90 -5.79
N TYR A 192 7.45 -4.74 -7.04
CA TYR A 192 6.76 -3.52 -7.49
C TYR A 192 5.33 -3.84 -7.82
N ARG A 193 4.41 -3.03 -7.32
CA ARG A 193 2.99 -3.08 -7.68
C ARG A 193 2.57 -1.78 -8.36
N LEU A 194 2.08 -1.93 -9.56
CA LEU A 194 1.35 -0.90 -10.29
C LEU A 194 -0.14 -1.13 -10.04
N ILE A 195 -0.74 -0.21 -9.31
CA ILE A 195 -2.13 -0.23 -8.88
C ILE A 195 -2.91 0.67 -9.82
N GLU A 196 -4.10 0.23 -10.22
CA GLU A 196 -5.04 1.05 -10.96
C GLU A 196 -6.45 0.95 -10.37
N CYS A 197 -7.21 2.02 -10.47
CA CYS A 197 -8.61 2.07 -10.07
C CYS A 197 -9.32 3.23 -10.79
N ASP A 198 -10.62 3.35 -10.58
CA ASP A 198 -11.37 4.52 -11.04
C ASP A 198 -10.76 5.81 -10.51
N GLY A 199 -10.96 6.90 -11.24
CA GLY A 199 -10.36 8.19 -10.94
C GLY A 199 -10.76 8.74 -9.58
N ILE A 200 -9.78 8.98 -8.70
CA ILE A 200 -10.01 9.50 -7.35
C ILE A 200 -9.75 11.00 -7.23
N GLU A 201 -9.30 11.67 -8.28
CA GLU A 201 -8.94 13.09 -8.26
C GLU A 201 -10.13 13.98 -7.86
N MET A 202 -11.36 13.58 -8.23
CA MET A 202 -12.58 14.28 -7.84
C MET A 202 -12.83 14.35 -6.33
N PHE A 203 -12.13 13.52 -5.55
CA PHE A 203 -12.21 13.49 -4.08
C PHE A 203 -11.04 14.22 -3.39
N ALA A 204 -10.20 14.95 -4.12
CA ALA A 204 -8.95 15.51 -3.62
C ALA A 204 -9.12 16.42 -2.38
N ASP A 205 -10.28 17.05 -2.19
CA ASP A 205 -10.58 17.90 -1.05
C ASP A 205 -11.18 17.16 0.16
N ARG A 206 -11.56 15.88 0.03
CA ARG A 206 -12.15 15.09 1.12
C ARG A 206 -11.12 14.41 2.01
N GLY A 207 -9.87 14.32 1.54
CA GLY A 207 -8.80 13.51 2.13
C GLY A 207 -8.79 12.10 1.54
N LEU A 208 -7.64 11.76 1.01
CA LEU A 208 -7.42 10.49 0.32
C LEU A 208 -6.25 9.77 0.94
N TYR A 209 -6.38 8.47 1.05
CA TYR A 209 -5.36 7.59 1.60
C TYR A 209 -5.04 6.47 0.63
N LEU A 210 -3.84 5.90 0.74
CA LEU A 210 -3.53 4.59 0.23
C LEU A 210 -3.24 3.68 1.43
N CYS A 211 -4.08 2.69 1.64
CA CYS A 211 -3.90 1.71 2.71
C CYS A 211 -3.20 0.45 2.21
N ILE A 212 -2.49 -0.21 3.12
CA ILE A 212 -1.91 -1.53 2.93
C ILE A 212 -2.25 -2.39 4.15
N ASN A 213 -2.86 -3.55 3.94
CA ASN A 213 -3.00 -4.55 4.99
C ASN A 213 -2.51 -5.93 4.54
N SER A 214 -2.19 -6.78 5.53
CA SER A 214 -1.89 -8.18 5.28
C SER A 214 -3.11 -8.91 4.70
N GLY A 215 -2.88 -9.81 3.73
CA GLY A 215 -3.94 -10.56 3.09
C GLY A 215 -4.27 -10.08 1.68
N THR A 216 -5.24 -10.71 1.04
CA THR A 216 -5.63 -10.44 -0.35
C THR A 216 -6.82 -9.50 -0.48
N PHE A 217 -7.53 -9.24 0.62
CA PHE A 217 -8.72 -8.40 0.66
C PHE A 217 -8.62 -7.37 1.78
N TYR A 218 -9.54 -6.40 1.77
CA TYR A 218 -9.69 -5.45 2.87
C TYR A 218 -9.98 -6.22 4.17
N ASP A 219 -9.16 -5.97 5.19
CA ASP A 219 -9.34 -6.52 6.52
C ASP A 219 -9.96 -5.47 7.43
N ILE A 220 -11.18 -5.73 7.89
CA ILE A 220 -11.95 -4.78 8.70
C ILE A 220 -11.28 -4.50 10.06
N ASP A 221 -10.47 -5.43 10.57
CA ASP A 221 -9.75 -5.28 11.82
C ASP A 221 -8.44 -4.49 11.65
N ALA A 222 -7.95 -4.32 10.42
CA ALA A 222 -6.70 -3.62 10.16
C ALA A 222 -6.79 -2.11 10.40
N PHE A 223 -7.96 -1.50 10.22
CA PHE A 223 -8.16 -0.06 10.29
C PHE A 223 -9.37 0.31 11.15
N ILE A 224 -9.26 1.42 11.86
CA ILE A 224 -10.36 2.02 12.61
C ILE A 224 -10.99 3.11 11.74
N TYR A 225 -12.29 3.00 11.51
CA TYR A 225 -13.09 4.02 10.86
C TYR A 225 -13.92 4.77 11.93
N ASP A 226 -13.70 6.06 12.06
CA ASP A 226 -14.50 6.92 12.95
C ASP A 226 -15.71 7.46 12.19
N GLU A 227 -16.90 6.98 12.52
CA GLU A 227 -18.15 7.37 11.84
C GLU A 227 -18.50 8.86 11.96
N ARG A 228 -17.93 9.58 12.95
CA ARG A 228 -18.24 11.01 13.17
C ARG A 228 -17.36 11.92 12.31
N SER A 229 -16.07 11.62 12.27
CA SER A 229 -15.08 12.42 11.53
C SER A 229 -14.84 11.89 10.14
N GLY A 230 -15.23 10.65 9.84
CA GLY A 230 -14.87 9.94 8.61
C GLY A 230 -13.41 9.56 8.52
N GLU A 231 -12.65 9.71 9.60
CA GLU A 231 -11.21 9.42 9.68
C GLU A 231 -10.98 7.92 9.62
N ILE A 232 -9.91 7.53 8.90
CA ILE A 232 -9.45 6.15 8.81
C ILE A 232 -8.02 6.11 9.35
N THR A 233 -7.79 5.29 10.38
CA THR A 233 -6.47 5.18 11.03
C THR A 233 -6.06 3.73 11.18
N PRO A 234 -4.75 3.41 11.19
CA PRO A 234 -4.29 2.07 11.50
C PRO A 234 -4.76 1.63 12.89
N ASN A 235 -5.27 0.40 13.00
CA ASN A 235 -5.63 -0.17 14.29
C ASN A 235 -4.35 -0.60 15.04
N PRO A 236 -4.02 -0.03 16.21
CA PRO A 236 -2.80 -0.35 16.96
C PRO A 236 -2.80 -1.77 17.53
N ASP A 237 -3.96 -2.40 17.67
CA ASP A 237 -4.09 -3.75 18.19
C ASP A 237 -4.00 -4.84 17.10
N TYR A 238 -4.01 -4.44 15.83
CA TYR A 238 -3.89 -5.36 14.70
C TYR A 238 -2.50 -6.02 14.67
N LYS A 239 -2.46 -7.32 14.43
CA LYS A 239 -1.22 -8.11 14.48
C LYS A 239 -0.51 -8.25 13.12
N GLY A 240 -1.16 -7.82 12.05
CA GLY A 240 -0.61 -7.81 10.69
C GLY A 240 -0.06 -6.44 10.30
N ILE A 241 0.16 -6.28 9.02
CA ILE A 241 0.55 -5.01 8.40
C ILE A 241 -0.71 -4.17 8.23
N ASN A 242 -0.66 -2.91 8.67
CA ASN A 242 -1.73 -1.93 8.50
C ASN A 242 -1.12 -0.52 8.36
N ILE A 243 -0.89 -0.12 7.15
CA ILE A 243 -0.22 1.13 6.80
C ILE A 243 -1.22 2.06 6.10
N ILE A 244 -1.08 3.36 6.35
CA ILE A 244 -1.79 4.41 5.60
C ILE A 244 -0.78 5.44 5.12
N PHE A 245 -0.85 5.76 3.82
CA PHE A 245 -0.20 6.91 3.20
C PHE A 245 -1.27 7.95 2.87
N ASP A 246 -1.01 9.22 3.19
CA ASP A 246 -1.81 10.32 2.65
C ASP A 246 -1.48 10.50 1.17
N LEU A 247 -2.50 10.66 0.33
CA LEU A 247 -2.37 10.94 -1.10
C LEU A 247 -2.49 12.46 -1.33
N PRO A 248 -1.42 13.13 -1.77
CA PRO A 248 -1.38 14.59 -1.89
C PRO A 248 -1.91 15.06 -3.26
N LEU A 249 -3.16 14.71 -3.60
CA LEU A 249 -3.79 15.19 -4.83
C LEU A 249 -4.12 16.68 -4.75
N ASP A 250 -4.13 17.36 -5.91
CA ASP A 250 -4.43 18.78 -6.00
C ASP A 250 -5.90 19.06 -5.66
N ILE A 251 -6.14 19.75 -4.54
CA ILE A 251 -7.47 20.09 -4.05
C ILE A 251 -8.29 20.94 -5.06
N ASN A 252 -7.62 21.67 -5.95
CA ASN A 252 -8.31 22.46 -6.97
C ASN A 252 -8.95 21.61 -8.08
N LYS A 253 -8.58 20.33 -8.15
CA LYS A 253 -9.15 19.36 -9.09
C LYS A 253 -10.34 18.60 -8.51
N ALA A 254 -10.73 18.88 -7.27
CA ALA A 254 -11.90 18.29 -6.65
C ALA A 254 -13.18 18.69 -7.39
N ASP A 255 -14.08 17.72 -7.56
CA ASP A 255 -15.41 17.91 -8.16
C ASP A 255 -16.46 17.20 -7.30
N HIS A 256 -17.09 17.95 -6.42
CA HIS A 256 -18.10 17.43 -5.50
C HIS A 256 -19.27 16.77 -6.21
N LYS A 257 -19.74 17.36 -7.33
CA LYS A 257 -20.88 16.84 -8.07
C LYS A 257 -20.55 15.47 -8.67
N LYS A 258 -19.42 15.38 -9.37
CA LYS A 258 -18.94 14.13 -9.97
C LYS A 258 -18.65 13.09 -8.88
N ALA A 259 -18.06 13.50 -7.76
CA ALA A 259 -17.77 12.63 -6.63
C ALA A 259 -19.03 12.05 -5.98
N ASP A 260 -20.07 12.88 -5.79
CA ASP A 260 -21.34 12.44 -5.19
C ASP A 260 -22.14 11.55 -6.15
N GLU A 261 -22.15 11.86 -7.45
CA GLU A 261 -22.76 11.03 -8.50
C GLU A 261 -22.07 9.65 -8.55
N TYR A 262 -20.74 9.62 -8.57
CA TYR A 262 -19.96 8.38 -8.55
C TYR A 262 -20.24 7.53 -7.30
N LEU A 263 -20.22 8.12 -6.11
CA LEU A 263 -20.48 7.39 -4.86
C LEU A 263 -21.92 6.87 -4.81
N LYS A 264 -22.87 7.63 -5.35
CA LYS A 264 -24.25 7.21 -5.42
C LYS A 264 -24.37 5.97 -6.30
N GLU A 265 -23.80 6.00 -7.51
CA GLU A 265 -23.80 4.88 -8.44
C GLU A 265 -23.08 3.65 -7.84
N LEU A 266 -21.92 3.85 -7.21
CA LEU A 266 -21.13 2.79 -6.59
C LEU A 266 -21.84 2.10 -5.41
N LEU A 267 -22.63 2.85 -4.63
CA LEU A 267 -23.28 2.38 -3.40
C LEU A 267 -24.76 2.03 -3.57
N GLU A 268 -25.36 2.41 -4.69
CA GLU A 268 -26.71 1.94 -5.01
C GLU A 268 -26.66 0.42 -5.26
N PRO A 269 -27.55 -0.37 -4.65
CA PRO A 269 -27.67 -1.76 -5.02
C PRO A 269 -28.04 -1.81 -6.50
N GLU A 270 -27.34 -2.64 -7.27
CA GLU A 270 -27.75 -2.94 -8.62
C GLU A 270 -29.22 -3.38 -8.58
N ASP A 271 -30.10 -2.51 -9.11
CA ASP A 271 -31.51 -2.84 -9.21
C ASP A 271 -31.60 -3.83 -10.38
N ASP A 272 -31.77 -5.12 -10.09
CA ASP A 272 -31.89 -6.21 -11.06
C ASP A 272 -33.02 -5.97 -12.11
N THR A 273 -33.59 -4.76 -12.14
CA THR A 273 -34.72 -4.39 -12.98
C THR A 273 -34.48 -3.20 -13.93
N ALA A 274 -33.35 -2.51 -13.84
CA ALA A 274 -33.09 -1.39 -14.76
C ALA A 274 -32.35 -1.87 -16.02
N GLY A 275 -33.12 -2.25 -17.03
CA GLY A 275 -32.60 -2.39 -18.38
C GLY A 275 -32.11 -1.04 -18.89
N VAL A 276 -30.83 -0.80 -18.91
CA VAL A 276 -30.22 0.36 -19.56
C VAL A 276 -29.92 -0.01 -21.01
N ASP A 277 -30.66 0.62 -21.92
CA ASP A 277 -30.39 0.60 -23.35
C ASP A 277 -29.06 1.35 -23.64
N HIS A 278 -27.97 0.66 -23.56
CA HIS A 278 -26.74 1.04 -24.27
C HIS A 278 -26.61 0.12 -25.49
N GLU A 279 -26.72 0.70 -26.67
CA GLU A 279 -26.43 0.06 -27.97
C GLU A 279 -24.91 -0.15 -28.19
N GLU A 280 -24.23 -0.69 -27.24
CA GLU A 280 -23.03 -1.49 -27.50
C GLU A 280 -23.44 -2.96 -27.41
N PRO A 281 -22.88 -3.88 -28.19
CA PRO A 281 -23.26 -5.28 -28.10
C PRO A 281 -22.92 -5.77 -26.70
N ILE A 282 -23.90 -5.74 -25.79
CA ILE A 282 -23.87 -6.42 -24.53
C ILE A 282 -23.59 -7.88 -24.93
N ILE A 283 -22.35 -8.30 -24.77
CA ILE A 283 -22.03 -9.72 -24.77
C ILE A 283 -22.87 -10.23 -23.60
N ASP A 284 -23.98 -10.89 -23.91
CA ASP A 284 -24.88 -11.46 -22.91
C ASP A 284 -24.10 -12.56 -22.17
N ILE A 285 -23.35 -12.11 -21.17
CA ILE A 285 -22.41 -12.95 -20.38
C ILE A 285 -23.15 -14.15 -19.79
N GLU A 286 -24.43 -13.99 -19.43
CA GLU A 286 -25.25 -15.10 -18.95
C GLU A 286 -25.52 -16.11 -20.06
N LYS A 287 -25.84 -15.67 -21.27
CA LYS A 287 -26.00 -16.58 -22.42
C LYS A 287 -24.67 -17.22 -22.83
N GLU A 288 -23.58 -16.51 -22.72
CA GLU A 288 -22.26 -17.08 -22.94
C GLU A 288 -21.94 -18.18 -21.93
N PHE A 289 -22.31 -17.98 -20.66
CA PHE A 289 -22.18 -19.00 -19.60
C PHE A 289 -23.10 -20.22 -19.86
N GLU A 290 -24.30 -20.01 -20.34
CA GLU A 290 -25.23 -21.09 -20.70
C GLU A 290 -24.76 -21.87 -21.93
N ASN A 291 -24.10 -21.23 -22.89
CA ASN A 291 -23.60 -21.87 -24.12
C ASN A 291 -22.16 -22.44 -23.98
N GLY A 292 -21.54 -22.27 -22.84
CA GLY A 292 -20.21 -22.80 -22.55
C GLY A 292 -20.18 -24.34 -22.53
N ALA A 293 -19.07 -24.91 -22.95
CA ALA A 293 -18.86 -26.35 -22.92
C ALA A 293 -18.11 -26.77 -21.67
N VAL A 294 -18.72 -27.62 -20.83
CA VAL A 294 -18.03 -28.21 -19.68
C VAL A 294 -16.84 -29.04 -20.17
N ILE A 295 -15.70 -28.85 -19.55
CA ILE A 295 -14.49 -29.64 -19.79
C ILE A 295 -14.52 -30.83 -18.84
N PRO A 296 -14.80 -32.06 -19.29
CA PRO A 296 -15.06 -33.20 -18.38
C PRO A 296 -13.86 -33.53 -17.47
N GLU A 297 -12.65 -33.43 -17.99
CA GLU A 297 -11.41 -33.72 -17.24
C GLU A 297 -11.07 -32.68 -16.17
N SER A 298 -11.77 -31.54 -16.18
CA SER A 298 -11.62 -30.49 -15.19
C SER A 298 -12.39 -30.75 -13.89
N ILE A 299 -13.36 -31.69 -13.91
CA ILE A 299 -14.21 -31.96 -12.76
C ILE A 299 -13.43 -32.67 -11.68
N LYS A 300 -13.20 -31.99 -10.55
CA LYS A 300 -12.49 -32.55 -9.39
C LYS A 300 -12.85 -31.82 -8.10
N GLU A 301 -12.60 -32.47 -6.97
CA GLU A 301 -12.73 -31.84 -5.66
C GLU A 301 -11.76 -30.67 -5.52
N VAL A 302 -12.20 -29.62 -4.81
CA VAL A 302 -11.35 -28.50 -4.42
C VAL A 302 -10.42 -28.92 -3.28
N THR A 303 -9.25 -28.30 -3.19
CA THR A 303 -8.33 -28.50 -2.07
C THR A 303 -8.51 -27.38 -1.06
N PHE A 304 -8.32 -27.67 0.23
CA PHE A 304 -8.40 -26.68 1.29
C PHE A 304 -7.03 -26.43 1.90
N ASP A 305 -6.76 -25.20 2.28
CA ASP A 305 -5.62 -24.87 3.11
C ASP A 305 -5.95 -25.00 4.62
N GLU A 306 -4.95 -24.76 5.45
CA GLU A 306 -5.09 -24.83 6.92
C GLU A 306 -6.05 -23.76 7.49
N LYS A 307 -6.39 -22.74 6.71
CA LYS A 307 -7.30 -21.64 7.07
C LYS A 307 -8.73 -21.85 6.55
N GLY A 308 -8.99 -22.99 5.86
CA GLY A 308 -10.30 -23.31 5.30
C GLY A 308 -10.61 -22.63 3.97
N MET A 309 -9.63 -22.01 3.31
CA MET A 309 -9.78 -21.50 1.94
C MET A 309 -9.78 -22.66 0.95
N ALA A 310 -10.79 -22.71 0.07
CA ALA A 310 -10.88 -23.68 -1.00
C ALA A 310 -10.11 -23.20 -2.24
N TYR A 311 -9.40 -24.13 -2.86
CA TYR A 311 -8.64 -23.87 -4.09
C TYR A 311 -9.03 -24.81 -5.20
N TYR A 312 -9.26 -24.25 -6.37
CA TYR A 312 -9.47 -25.00 -7.60
C TYR A 312 -8.41 -24.57 -8.63
N GLU A 313 -7.81 -25.55 -9.30
CA GLU A 313 -6.75 -25.31 -10.29
C GLU A 313 -7.14 -25.94 -11.63
N TYR A 314 -6.98 -25.21 -12.73
CA TYR A 314 -7.14 -25.71 -14.08
C TYR A 314 -6.33 -24.88 -15.08
N GLY A 315 -5.68 -25.54 -16.04
CA GLY A 315 -4.94 -24.87 -17.11
C GLY A 315 -3.80 -23.97 -16.64
N GLY A 316 -3.20 -24.25 -15.47
CA GLY A 316 -2.17 -23.40 -14.85
C GLY A 316 -2.70 -22.21 -14.03
N SER A 317 -4.02 -21.99 -14.04
CA SER A 317 -4.67 -20.97 -13.23
C SER A 317 -5.22 -21.57 -11.93
N LYS A 318 -5.14 -20.81 -10.85
CA LYS A 318 -5.63 -21.21 -9.52
C LYS A 318 -6.64 -20.18 -9.02
N VAL A 319 -7.81 -20.69 -8.62
CA VAL A 319 -8.90 -19.86 -8.02
C VAL A 319 -8.99 -20.22 -6.54
N GLY A 320 -8.90 -19.22 -5.68
CA GLY A 320 -9.09 -19.36 -4.23
C GLY A 320 -10.40 -18.72 -3.80
N LEU A 321 -11.16 -19.41 -2.93
CA LEU A 321 -12.48 -19.00 -2.51
C LEU A 321 -12.67 -19.22 -1.00
N SER A 322 -13.26 -18.23 -0.33
CA SER A 322 -13.81 -18.44 1.01
C SER A 322 -15.19 -19.11 0.89
N ILE A 323 -15.29 -20.31 1.37
CA ILE A 323 -16.52 -21.11 1.24
C ILE A 323 -17.59 -20.70 2.26
N GLU A 324 -17.19 -20.11 3.38
CA GLU A 324 -18.06 -19.84 4.53
C GLU A 324 -19.30 -18.99 4.17
N HIS A 325 -19.16 -18.09 3.19
CA HIS A 325 -20.25 -17.22 2.74
C HIS A 325 -20.70 -17.47 1.28
N PHE A 326 -20.08 -18.44 0.61
CA PHE A 326 -20.34 -18.68 -0.81
C PHE A 326 -21.62 -19.50 -1.07
N PHE A 327 -21.94 -20.43 -0.18
CA PHE A 327 -23.17 -21.19 -0.25
C PHE A 327 -24.14 -20.76 0.84
N LYS A 328 -25.42 -20.62 0.50
CA LYS A 328 -26.47 -20.40 1.49
C LYS A 328 -26.66 -21.66 2.35
N GLU A 329 -27.19 -21.48 3.55
CA GLU A 329 -27.47 -22.61 4.45
C GLU A 329 -28.41 -23.63 3.77
N GLY A 330 -28.00 -24.88 3.69
CA GLY A 330 -28.76 -25.94 3.01
C GLY A 330 -28.68 -25.99 1.49
N GLU A 331 -27.92 -25.08 0.86
CA GLU A 331 -27.78 -25.04 -0.60
C GLU A 331 -26.81 -26.14 -1.08
N THR A 332 -27.29 -27.11 -1.82
CA THR A 332 -26.53 -28.23 -2.39
C THR A 332 -26.96 -28.53 -3.83
N GLY A 333 -26.05 -29.12 -4.61
CA GLY A 333 -26.34 -29.57 -5.98
C GLY A 333 -26.40 -28.44 -7.05
N VAL A 334 -26.13 -27.19 -6.67
CA VAL A 334 -26.17 -26.04 -7.57
C VAL A 334 -24.76 -25.60 -7.93
N TRP A 335 -24.46 -25.52 -9.24
CA TRP A 335 -23.22 -24.94 -9.74
C TRP A 335 -23.25 -23.43 -9.67
N LYS A 336 -22.24 -22.82 -9.07
CA LYS A 336 -22.09 -21.38 -8.95
C LYS A 336 -20.84 -20.91 -9.67
N ASN A 337 -20.96 -19.81 -10.37
CA ASN A 337 -19.85 -19.13 -11.04
C ASN A 337 -18.91 -18.54 -10.01
N THR A 338 -17.60 -18.63 -10.24
CA THR A 338 -16.58 -18.11 -9.33
C THR A 338 -15.64 -17.12 -9.97
N ALA A 339 -15.04 -17.50 -11.10
CA ALA A 339 -14.08 -16.69 -11.81
C ALA A 339 -14.06 -17.02 -13.30
N VAL A 340 -13.71 -16.05 -14.11
CA VAL A 340 -13.39 -16.23 -15.53
C VAL A 340 -11.91 -15.86 -15.70
N PHE A 341 -11.17 -16.68 -16.44
CA PHE A 341 -9.79 -16.39 -16.81
C PHE A 341 -9.50 -16.85 -18.25
N GLY A 342 -8.42 -16.33 -18.80
CA GLY A 342 -8.00 -16.60 -20.18
C GLY A 342 -7.84 -15.30 -20.99
N SER A 343 -7.64 -15.46 -22.29
CA SER A 343 -7.58 -14.36 -23.26
C SER A 343 -8.91 -14.23 -24.00
N ASP A 344 -9.07 -13.19 -24.81
CA ASP A 344 -10.26 -12.98 -25.65
C ASP A 344 -10.55 -14.15 -26.62
N GLU A 345 -9.52 -14.93 -26.97
CA GLU A 345 -9.66 -16.09 -27.85
C GLU A 345 -10.04 -17.39 -27.10
N GLU A 346 -9.74 -17.48 -25.81
CA GLU A 346 -10.02 -18.68 -25.00
C GLU A 346 -10.29 -18.30 -23.54
N ARG A 347 -11.58 -18.13 -23.22
CA ARG A 347 -12.04 -17.82 -21.86
C ARG A 347 -12.56 -19.07 -21.16
N ILE A 348 -12.15 -19.23 -19.91
CA ILE A 348 -12.52 -20.35 -19.06
C ILE A 348 -13.29 -19.82 -17.84
N LEU A 349 -14.54 -20.22 -17.68
CA LEU A 349 -15.33 -19.99 -16.49
C LEU A 349 -15.10 -21.14 -15.49
N VAL A 350 -14.81 -20.83 -14.25
CA VAL A 350 -14.77 -21.79 -13.14
C VAL A 350 -16.09 -21.76 -12.39
N GLN A 351 -16.63 -22.95 -12.16
CA GLN A 351 -17.81 -23.14 -11.32
C GLN A 351 -17.48 -24.09 -10.18
N ILE A 352 -18.13 -23.90 -9.03
CA ILE A 352 -18.09 -24.82 -7.91
C ILE A 352 -19.50 -25.21 -7.47
N MET A 353 -19.60 -26.42 -6.89
CA MET A 353 -20.84 -26.98 -6.37
C MET A 353 -20.53 -27.69 -5.05
N LYS A 354 -21.46 -27.56 -4.10
CA LYS A 354 -21.43 -28.32 -2.85
C LYS A 354 -22.47 -29.45 -2.93
N ASP A 355 -22.06 -30.67 -2.61
CA ASP A 355 -22.98 -31.79 -2.58
C ASP A 355 -23.69 -31.94 -1.21
N GLU A 356 -24.59 -32.93 -1.09
CA GLU A 356 -25.35 -33.21 0.14
C GLU A 356 -24.45 -33.66 1.30
N ASN A 357 -23.26 -34.17 1.03
CA ASN A 357 -22.27 -34.59 2.02
C ASN A 357 -21.32 -33.46 2.42
N GLY A 358 -21.46 -32.27 1.82
CA GLY A 358 -20.61 -31.11 2.08
C GLY A 358 -19.32 -31.09 1.25
N VAL A 359 -19.14 -32.05 0.32
CA VAL A 359 -17.97 -32.06 -0.58
C VAL A 359 -18.12 -30.99 -1.63
N ILE A 360 -17.06 -30.24 -1.85
CA ILE A 360 -17.04 -29.17 -2.85
C ILE A 360 -16.26 -29.61 -4.06
N THR A 361 -16.91 -29.55 -5.20
CA THR A 361 -16.37 -29.93 -6.51
C THR A 361 -16.28 -28.72 -7.40
N GLY A 362 -15.16 -28.54 -8.09
CA GLY A 362 -14.96 -27.52 -9.11
C GLY A 362 -15.00 -28.10 -10.52
N ARG A 363 -15.38 -27.25 -11.49
CA ARG A 363 -15.26 -27.54 -12.92
C ARG A 363 -14.91 -26.31 -13.73
N ALA A 364 -14.28 -26.52 -14.88
CA ALA A 364 -14.01 -25.49 -15.87
C ALA A 364 -14.96 -25.63 -17.07
N ILE A 365 -15.40 -24.50 -17.58
CA ILE A 365 -16.27 -24.39 -18.74
C ILE A 365 -15.55 -23.50 -19.76
N LYS A 366 -15.38 -24.03 -20.98
CA LYS A 366 -14.86 -23.23 -22.09
C LYS A 366 -15.99 -22.37 -22.64
N LEU A 367 -15.85 -21.06 -22.55
CA LEU A 367 -16.75 -20.07 -23.12
C LEU A 367 -16.49 -20.01 -24.65
N LYS A 368 -17.52 -19.62 -25.39
CA LYS A 368 -17.43 -19.55 -26.86
C LYS A 368 -17.38 -18.12 -27.34
#